data_565d0f6bda4a073642860b760b05be23
#
_entry.id   565d0f6bda4a073642860b760b05be23
#
_cell.length_a   1.000
_cell.length_b   1.000
_cell.length_c   1.000
_cell.angle_alpha   90.00
_cell.angle_beta   90.00
_cell.angle_gamma   90.00
#
_symmetry.space_group_name_H-M   'P 1'
#
loop_
_entity.id
_entity.type
_entity.pdbx_description
1 polymer ?
#
loop_
_entity_poly.entity_id
_entity_poly.type
_entity_poly.pdbx_seq_one_letter_code
_entity_poly.pdbx_strand_id
1 'polypeptide(L)'
;YMIYLAILSDGTGRSQVGGEVPAGTHDTALFPEQPRGAFDFFTVYTRSSLVEQTTPVFLAIEDEVSYARNVSFVDDDLDENELGGWLQWRIPEDASEVTHYIVYLAENEAGDNRSLLGNVTVGTHEFLVPADTALESFRFLTVFARSSLAEQTTPRYVEIIDTV
;
A
#
# COMPACT_ATOMS: atom_id res chain seq x y z
N TYR A 1 -15.81 24.15 -4.05
CA TYR A 1 -15.79 23.38 -2.81
C TYR A 1 -14.39 23.38 -2.23
N MET A 2 -14.31 23.31 -0.90
CA MET A 2 -13.07 23.16 -0.16
C MET A 2 -13.12 21.84 0.60
N ILE A 3 -12.02 21.08 0.55
CA ILE A 3 -11.95 19.77 1.18
C ILE A 3 -10.89 19.78 2.27
N TYR A 4 -11.22 19.22 3.41
CA TYR A 4 -10.33 19.13 4.57
C TYR A 4 -10.36 17.74 5.17
N LEU A 5 -9.24 17.33 5.74
CA LEU A 5 -9.18 16.32 6.80
C LEU A 5 -9.57 17.01 8.11
N ALA A 6 -10.37 16.37 8.95
CA ALA A 6 -10.83 16.92 10.21
C ALA A 6 -10.80 15.88 11.34
N ILE A 7 -10.60 16.34 12.57
CA ILE A 7 -10.63 15.47 13.76
C ILE A 7 -12.08 15.11 14.09
N LEU A 8 -12.99 16.07 13.97
CA LEU A 8 -14.42 15.87 14.24
C LEU A 8 -15.26 16.14 12.98
N SER A 9 -16.42 15.53 12.92
CA SER A 9 -17.37 15.63 11.79
C SER A 9 -17.89 17.05 11.50
N ASP A 10 -17.81 17.95 12.48
CA ASP A 10 -18.17 19.37 12.34
C ASP A 10 -17.04 20.24 11.72
N GLY A 11 -15.90 19.61 11.41
CA GLY A 11 -14.72 20.28 10.87
C GLY A 11 -13.76 20.83 11.92
N THR A 12 -13.97 20.53 13.20
CA THR A 12 -13.01 20.91 14.24
C THR A 12 -11.65 20.27 14.00
N GLY A 13 -10.58 21.07 14.15
CA GLY A 13 -9.19 20.60 13.95
C GLY A 13 -8.86 20.29 12.49
N ARG A 14 -9.50 20.96 11.54
CA ARG A 14 -9.35 20.67 10.10
C ARG A 14 -8.02 21.13 9.50
N SER A 15 -7.54 20.38 8.51
CA SER A 15 -6.41 20.70 7.65
C SER A 15 -6.83 20.55 6.20
N GLN A 16 -6.57 21.57 5.37
CA GLN A 16 -6.97 21.52 3.96
C GLN A 16 -6.20 20.46 3.19
N VAL A 17 -6.90 19.72 2.33
CA VAL A 17 -6.34 18.72 1.44
C VAL A 17 -6.62 19.12 -0.01
N GLY A 18 -5.59 19.05 -0.83
CA GLY A 18 -5.71 19.47 -2.23
C GLY A 18 -5.98 20.95 -2.43
N GLY A 19 -6.51 21.28 -3.60
CA GLY A 19 -6.89 22.64 -3.99
C GLY A 19 -8.39 22.89 -3.89
N GLU A 20 -8.80 24.06 -4.37
CA GLU A 20 -10.21 24.38 -4.55
C GLU A 20 -10.80 23.55 -5.70
N VAL A 21 -11.95 22.93 -5.44
CA VAL A 21 -12.69 22.13 -6.42
C VAL A 21 -13.79 22.99 -7.04
N PRO A 22 -13.79 23.20 -8.37
CA PRO A 22 -14.79 24.03 -9.06
C PRO A 22 -16.22 23.51 -8.90
N ALA A 23 -17.20 24.39 -8.97
CA ALA A 23 -18.61 24.00 -9.07
C ALA A 23 -18.85 23.17 -10.34
N GLY A 24 -19.59 22.08 -10.20
CA GLY A 24 -19.83 21.12 -11.28
C GLY A 24 -18.86 19.95 -11.33
N THR A 25 -17.78 19.97 -10.52
CA THR A 25 -16.92 18.83 -10.30
C THR A 25 -17.44 18.06 -9.06
N HIS A 26 -17.55 16.74 -9.18
CA HIS A 26 -18.16 15.88 -8.16
C HIS A 26 -17.18 14.90 -7.52
N ASP A 27 -15.93 14.92 -7.96
CA ASP A 27 -14.86 14.06 -7.47
C ASP A 27 -13.54 14.84 -7.38
N THR A 28 -12.66 14.36 -6.52
CA THR A 28 -11.27 14.81 -6.45
C THR A 28 -10.40 13.68 -5.94
N ALA A 29 -9.20 13.54 -6.52
CA ALA A 29 -8.23 12.57 -6.06
C ALA A 29 -7.38 13.17 -4.93
N LEU A 30 -7.09 12.36 -3.94
CA LEU A 30 -6.03 12.62 -2.99
C LEU A 30 -4.70 12.13 -3.56
N PHE A 31 -3.61 12.78 -3.18
CA PHE A 31 -2.30 12.28 -3.52
C PHE A 31 -2.00 10.97 -2.78
N PRO A 32 -1.26 10.03 -3.41
CA PRO A 32 -0.72 8.88 -2.71
C PRO A 32 0.08 9.34 -1.47
N GLU A 33 0.12 8.49 -0.45
CA GLU A 33 0.87 8.75 0.79
C GLU A 33 0.38 9.99 1.58
N GLN A 34 -0.88 10.38 1.41
CA GLN A 34 -1.47 11.44 2.24
C GLN A 34 -1.55 10.97 3.69
N PRO A 35 -0.80 11.57 4.64
CA PRO A 35 -0.85 11.14 6.03
C PRO A 35 -2.25 11.34 6.62
N ARG A 36 -2.82 10.29 7.19
CA ARG A 36 -4.08 10.38 7.93
C ARG A 36 -3.88 11.14 9.24
N GLY A 37 -2.77 10.91 9.95
CA GLY A 37 -2.53 11.51 11.25
C GLY A 37 -3.65 11.22 12.25
N ALA A 38 -4.11 12.25 12.96
CA ALA A 38 -5.21 12.17 13.94
C ALA A 38 -6.59 12.49 13.31
N PHE A 39 -6.69 12.54 12.00
CA PHE A 39 -7.93 12.89 11.33
C PHE A 39 -8.81 11.65 11.13
N ASP A 40 -10.10 11.79 11.46
CA ASP A 40 -11.10 10.73 11.32
C ASP A 40 -12.18 11.04 10.27
N PHE A 41 -12.17 12.26 9.72
CA PHE A 41 -13.18 12.68 8.76
C PHE A 41 -12.60 13.45 7.59
N PHE A 42 -13.19 13.22 6.40
CA PHE A 42 -13.20 14.19 5.32
C PHE A 42 -14.37 15.14 5.52
N THR A 43 -14.13 16.44 5.35
CA THR A 43 -15.18 17.45 5.40
C THR A 43 -15.15 18.31 4.14
N VAL A 44 -16.33 18.53 3.57
CA VAL A 44 -16.50 19.32 2.33
C VAL A 44 -17.35 20.54 2.65
N TYR A 45 -16.80 21.70 2.30
CA TYR A 45 -17.46 22.99 2.45
C TYR A 45 -17.76 23.60 1.09
N THR A 46 -18.95 24.16 0.92
CA THR A 46 -19.21 25.04 -0.22
C THR A 46 -18.62 26.42 0.04
N ARG A 47 -18.13 27.04 -1.05
CA ARG A 47 -17.60 28.39 -1.02
C ARG A 47 -18.24 29.23 -2.10
N SER A 48 -18.65 30.45 -1.74
CA SER A 48 -19.02 31.51 -2.70
C SER A 48 -17.83 32.44 -2.93
N SER A 49 -17.99 33.44 -3.78
CA SER A 49 -16.99 34.51 -3.94
C SER A 49 -16.82 35.36 -2.66
N LEU A 50 -17.77 35.29 -1.74
CA LEU A 50 -17.76 36.08 -0.53
C LEU A 50 -17.22 35.33 0.69
N VAL A 51 -17.71 34.08 0.92
CA VAL A 51 -17.44 33.35 2.14
C VAL A 51 -17.60 31.84 1.95
N GLU A 52 -16.84 31.05 2.72
CA GLU A 52 -17.01 29.63 2.88
C GLU A 52 -18.16 29.33 3.87
N GLN A 53 -18.93 28.29 3.58
CA GLN A 53 -20.00 27.80 4.46
C GLN A 53 -19.43 27.40 5.84
N THR A 54 -20.20 27.57 6.89
CA THR A 54 -19.77 27.25 8.26
C THR A 54 -20.02 25.80 8.67
N THR A 55 -20.95 25.11 8.01
CA THR A 55 -21.34 23.73 8.31
C THR A 55 -20.95 22.82 7.15
N PRO A 56 -20.06 21.84 7.34
CA PRO A 56 -19.65 20.92 6.29
C PRO A 56 -20.63 19.77 6.10
N VAL A 57 -20.47 19.08 4.97
CA VAL A 57 -20.81 17.66 4.84
C VAL A 57 -19.57 16.86 5.17
N PHE A 58 -19.72 15.71 5.81
CA PHE A 58 -18.58 14.87 6.22
C PHE A 58 -18.73 13.43 5.76
N LEU A 59 -17.57 12.76 5.67
CA LEU A 59 -17.42 11.33 5.47
C LEU A 59 -16.38 10.82 6.48
N ALA A 60 -16.70 9.76 7.21
CA ALA A 60 -15.72 9.10 8.08
C ALA A 60 -14.62 8.44 7.22
N ILE A 61 -13.37 8.52 7.71
CA ILE A 61 -12.24 7.86 7.08
C ILE A 61 -12.18 6.42 7.59
N GLU A 62 -12.39 5.48 6.69
CA GLU A 62 -12.09 4.08 6.91
C GLU A 62 -10.70 3.81 6.34
N ASP A 63 -9.78 3.35 7.18
CA ASP A 63 -8.39 3.09 6.82
C ASP A 63 -8.04 1.67 7.24
N GLU A 64 -8.06 0.77 6.27
CA GLU A 64 -7.82 -0.65 6.48
C GLU A 64 -6.47 -1.07 5.92
N VAL A 65 -5.83 -2.03 6.59
CA VAL A 65 -4.51 -2.50 6.22
C VAL A 65 -4.62 -3.76 5.35
N SER A 66 -4.24 -3.62 4.09
CA SER A 66 -4.32 -4.67 3.07
C SER A 66 -2.95 -5.24 2.72
N TYR A 67 -2.32 -5.95 3.64
CA TYR A 67 -1.02 -6.60 3.39
C TYR A 67 -1.13 -8.12 3.28
N ALA A 68 -0.20 -8.73 2.53
CA ALA A 68 -0.02 -10.18 2.49
C ALA A 68 0.24 -10.72 3.90
N ARG A 69 -0.26 -11.92 4.24
CA ARG A 69 -0.09 -12.53 5.55
C ARG A 69 0.64 -13.86 5.44
N ASN A 70 1.37 -14.24 6.49
CA ASN A 70 2.04 -15.54 6.58
C ASN A 70 2.88 -15.84 5.34
N VAL A 71 3.76 -14.91 4.98
CA VAL A 71 4.70 -15.09 3.87
C VAL A 71 5.67 -16.20 4.23
N SER A 72 5.87 -17.15 3.33
CA SER A 72 6.76 -18.30 3.49
C SER A 72 7.44 -18.62 2.18
N PHE A 73 8.67 -19.05 2.26
CA PHE A 73 9.50 -19.50 1.14
C PHE A 73 10.28 -20.71 1.56
N VAL A 74 10.41 -21.67 0.67
CA VAL A 74 11.32 -22.80 0.78
C VAL A 74 12.20 -22.75 -0.45
N ASP A 75 13.49 -22.71 -0.22
CA ASP A 75 14.47 -22.77 -1.28
C ASP A 75 14.62 -24.22 -1.73
N ASP A 76 14.33 -24.44 -2.99
CA ASP A 76 14.44 -25.73 -3.66
C ASP A 76 15.64 -25.78 -4.64
N ASP A 77 16.40 -24.66 -4.74
CA ASP A 77 17.67 -24.62 -5.47
C ASP A 77 18.75 -25.31 -4.63
N LEU A 78 19.64 -26.02 -5.29
CA LEU A 78 20.69 -26.79 -4.61
C LEU A 78 22.07 -26.15 -4.74
N ASP A 79 22.15 -25.01 -5.41
CA ASP A 79 23.40 -24.30 -5.65
C ASP A 79 23.59 -23.15 -4.64
N GLU A 80 24.77 -23.07 -4.05
CA GLU A 80 25.11 -22.07 -3.03
C GLU A 80 25.01 -20.63 -3.60
N ASN A 81 24.31 -19.74 -2.87
CA ASN A 81 24.03 -18.36 -3.25
C ASN A 81 23.09 -18.18 -4.46
N GLU A 82 22.33 -19.18 -4.77
CA GLU A 82 21.26 -19.16 -5.76
C GLU A 82 19.95 -19.56 -5.09
N LEU A 83 18.83 -19.14 -5.64
CA LEU A 83 17.51 -19.37 -5.08
C LEU A 83 16.57 -19.91 -6.15
N GLY A 84 15.65 -20.78 -5.75
CA GLY A 84 14.56 -21.23 -6.60
C GLY A 84 13.44 -21.85 -5.78
N GLY A 85 12.19 -21.65 -6.16
CA GLY A 85 11.08 -22.27 -5.44
C GLY A 85 9.86 -21.39 -5.29
N TRP A 86 8.90 -21.85 -4.51
CA TRP A 86 7.63 -21.16 -4.33
C TRP A 86 7.61 -20.25 -3.11
N LEU A 87 7.46 -18.95 -3.35
CA LEU A 87 7.06 -17.96 -2.35
C LEU A 87 5.54 -17.98 -2.23
N GLN A 88 5.03 -18.16 -1.02
CA GLN A 88 3.60 -18.26 -0.74
C GLN A 88 3.16 -17.29 0.36
N TRP A 89 1.90 -16.86 0.31
CA TRP A 89 1.30 -16.00 1.35
C TRP A 89 -0.20 -16.23 1.45
N ARG A 90 -0.81 -15.66 2.49
CA ARG A 90 -2.27 -15.57 2.60
C ARG A 90 -2.75 -14.17 2.22
N ILE A 91 -3.95 -14.12 1.66
CA ILE A 91 -4.61 -12.85 1.32
C ILE A 91 -4.80 -11.99 2.58
N PRO A 92 -4.86 -10.64 2.42
CA PRO A 92 -5.32 -9.72 3.46
C PRO A 92 -6.71 -10.08 3.97
N GLU A 93 -7.12 -9.52 5.10
CA GLU A 93 -8.51 -9.61 5.56
C GLU A 93 -9.45 -8.83 4.65
N ASP A 94 -9.02 -7.65 4.25
CA ASP A 94 -9.63 -6.91 3.16
C ASP A 94 -8.64 -6.78 1.99
N ALA A 95 -9.06 -7.24 0.83
CA ALA A 95 -8.32 -7.15 -0.43
C ALA A 95 -9.11 -6.42 -1.51
N SER A 96 -10.19 -5.71 -1.16
CA SER A 96 -11.10 -5.06 -2.11
C SER A 96 -10.40 -4.08 -3.04
N GLU A 97 -9.42 -3.34 -2.51
CA GLU A 97 -8.64 -2.35 -3.25
C GLU A 97 -7.31 -2.88 -3.80
N VAL A 98 -6.95 -4.12 -3.47
CA VAL A 98 -5.72 -4.74 -3.97
C VAL A 98 -5.90 -5.18 -5.41
N THR A 99 -4.99 -4.77 -6.29
CA THR A 99 -4.96 -5.18 -7.69
C THR A 99 -3.87 -6.22 -7.97
N HIS A 100 -2.71 -6.05 -7.32
CA HIS A 100 -1.53 -6.88 -7.52
C HIS A 100 -0.76 -7.08 -6.21
N TYR A 101 0.04 -8.14 -6.19
CA TYR A 101 1.15 -8.31 -5.25
C TYR A 101 2.45 -8.20 -6.04
N ILE A 102 3.41 -7.45 -5.50
CA ILE A 102 4.71 -7.23 -6.13
C ILE A 102 5.78 -7.86 -5.24
N VAL A 103 6.62 -8.66 -5.84
CA VAL A 103 7.64 -9.46 -5.14
C VAL A 103 9.03 -8.90 -5.44
N TYR A 104 9.82 -8.71 -4.39
CA TYR A 104 11.19 -8.26 -4.49
C TYR A 104 12.13 -9.10 -3.62
N LEU A 105 13.38 -9.19 -4.03
CA LEU A 105 14.51 -9.42 -3.15
C LEU A 105 14.86 -8.10 -2.46
N ALA A 106 15.20 -8.12 -1.16
CA ALA A 106 15.52 -6.93 -0.39
C ALA A 106 16.66 -7.18 0.61
N GLU A 107 17.39 -6.13 0.97
CA GLU A 107 18.46 -6.22 1.95
C GLU A 107 17.94 -6.25 3.39
N ASN A 108 16.73 -5.74 3.62
CA ASN A 108 16.11 -5.71 4.95
C ASN A 108 14.59 -5.91 4.89
N GLU A 109 13.98 -6.04 6.06
CA GLU A 109 12.56 -6.26 6.27
C GLU A 109 11.66 -5.13 5.75
N ALA A 110 12.17 -3.90 5.69
CA ALA A 110 11.45 -2.74 5.17
C ALA A 110 11.41 -2.71 3.63
N GLY A 111 12.23 -3.53 2.97
CA GLY A 111 12.31 -3.57 1.52
C GLY A 111 13.26 -2.52 0.94
N ASP A 112 14.26 -2.07 1.68
CA ASP A 112 15.27 -1.17 1.16
C ASP A 112 16.21 -1.88 0.18
N ASN A 113 16.77 -1.12 -0.77
CA ASN A 113 17.69 -1.60 -1.81
C ASN A 113 17.16 -2.84 -2.53
N ARG A 114 15.88 -2.84 -2.85
CA ARG A 114 15.17 -4.00 -3.40
C ARG A 114 15.35 -4.18 -4.89
N SER A 115 15.36 -5.43 -5.33
CA SER A 115 15.37 -5.87 -6.73
C SER A 115 14.05 -6.55 -7.09
N LEU A 116 13.40 -6.10 -8.15
CA LEU A 116 12.11 -6.64 -8.59
C LEU A 116 12.28 -8.06 -9.14
N LEU A 117 11.53 -9.01 -8.59
CA LEU A 117 11.38 -10.35 -9.17
C LEU A 117 10.17 -10.43 -10.11
N GLY A 118 9.05 -9.84 -9.72
CA GLY A 118 7.85 -9.82 -10.55
C GLY A 118 6.60 -9.42 -9.79
N ASN A 119 5.45 -9.66 -10.41
CA ASN A 119 4.16 -9.38 -9.80
C ASN A 119 3.12 -10.44 -10.19
N VAL A 120 2.07 -10.55 -9.36
CA VAL A 120 0.90 -11.38 -9.62
C VAL A 120 -0.37 -10.60 -9.33
N THR A 121 -1.44 -10.93 -10.02
CA THR A 121 -2.76 -10.31 -9.80
C THR A 121 -3.38 -10.76 -8.48
N VAL A 122 -4.25 -9.93 -7.91
CA VAL A 122 -5.09 -10.31 -6.76
C VAL A 122 -5.82 -11.63 -7.04
N GLY A 123 -5.91 -12.50 -6.03
CA GLY A 123 -6.43 -13.87 -6.19
C GLY A 123 -5.34 -14.92 -6.38
N THR A 124 -4.13 -14.53 -6.77
CA THR A 124 -2.94 -15.40 -6.75
C THR A 124 -2.20 -15.20 -5.42
N HIS A 125 -1.82 -16.31 -4.79
CA HIS A 125 -1.23 -16.30 -3.43
C HIS A 125 0.16 -16.92 -3.41
N GLU A 126 0.78 -17.05 -4.58
CA GLU A 126 2.09 -17.64 -4.75
C GLU A 126 2.83 -16.98 -5.92
N PHE A 127 4.14 -17.03 -5.87
CA PHE A 127 5.05 -16.56 -6.90
C PHE A 127 6.21 -17.55 -7.03
N LEU A 128 6.48 -17.99 -8.25
CA LEU A 128 7.64 -18.84 -8.51
C LEU A 128 8.89 -17.96 -8.62
N VAL A 129 9.80 -18.07 -7.67
CA VAL A 129 11.16 -17.57 -7.79
C VAL A 129 11.87 -18.48 -8.78
N PRO A 130 12.37 -17.95 -9.91
CA PRO A 130 13.06 -18.80 -10.90
C PRO A 130 14.29 -19.47 -10.29
N ALA A 131 14.59 -20.68 -10.72
CA ALA A 131 15.86 -21.32 -10.40
C ALA A 131 17.04 -20.44 -10.87
N ASP A 132 18.19 -20.63 -10.26
CA ASP A 132 19.42 -19.86 -10.51
C ASP A 132 19.24 -18.33 -10.25
N THR A 133 18.27 -17.94 -9.40
CA THR A 133 18.11 -16.53 -8.97
C THR A 133 19.22 -16.17 -8.00
N ALA A 134 20.15 -15.31 -8.40
CA ALA A 134 21.30 -14.93 -7.57
C ALA A 134 20.86 -14.23 -6.27
N LEU A 135 21.32 -14.73 -5.12
CA LEU A 135 21.02 -14.18 -3.80
C LEU A 135 21.73 -12.83 -3.56
N GLU A 136 22.95 -12.66 -4.09
CA GLU A 136 23.75 -11.45 -3.93
C GLU A 136 23.86 -10.96 -2.47
N SER A 137 23.46 -9.69 -2.20
CA SER A 137 23.42 -9.08 -0.86
C SER A 137 22.06 -9.15 -0.20
N PHE A 138 21.09 -9.71 -0.87
CA PHE A 138 19.71 -9.76 -0.38
C PHE A 138 19.53 -10.81 0.71
N ARG A 139 18.63 -10.54 1.64
CA ARG A 139 18.35 -11.41 2.78
C ARG A 139 16.87 -11.70 2.95
N PHE A 140 16.01 -10.98 2.24
CA PHE A 140 14.57 -11.08 2.40
C PHE A 140 13.87 -11.15 1.06
N LEU A 141 12.86 -12.02 0.99
CA LEU A 141 11.80 -11.93 0.00
C LEU A 141 10.68 -11.08 0.59
N THR A 142 10.29 -10.04 -0.12
CA THR A 142 9.25 -9.10 0.32
C THR A 142 8.07 -9.09 -0.63
N VAL A 143 6.87 -9.00 -0.07
CA VAL A 143 5.61 -8.94 -0.82
C VAL A 143 4.89 -7.63 -0.48
N PHE A 144 4.73 -6.78 -1.47
CA PHE A 144 4.00 -5.52 -1.38
C PHE A 144 2.63 -5.67 -2.02
N ALA A 145 1.57 -5.23 -1.37
CA ALA A 145 0.29 -5.05 -2.02
C ALA A 145 0.27 -3.75 -2.80
N ARG A 146 -0.42 -3.74 -3.94
CA ARG A 146 -0.61 -2.57 -4.78
C ARG A 146 -2.08 -2.40 -5.12
N SER A 147 -2.58 -1.17 -4.96
CA SER A 147 -3.89 -0.73 -5.43
C SER A 147 -3.80 -0.13 -6.84
N SER A 148 -4.92 0.38 -7.34
CA SER A 148 -4.94 1.19 -8.57
C SER A 148 -4.20 2.53 -8.40
N LEU A 149 -4.03 3.01 -7.17
CA LEU A 149 -3.42 4.30 -6.84
C LEU A 149 -1.91 4.17 -6.64
N ALA A 150 -1.46 3.28 -5.75
CA ALA A 150 -0.06 3.18 -5.37
C ALA A 150 0.29 1.78 -4.86
N GLU A 151 1.60 1.48 -4.81
CA GLU A 151 2.16 0.37 -4.08
C GLU A 151 2.23 0.74 -2.59
N GLN A 152 1.96 -0.22 -1.73
CA GLN A 152 2.07 -0.09 -0.28
C GLN A 152 3.53 0.23 0.12
N THR A 153 3.73 1.02 1.16
CA THR A 153 5.07 1.38 1.64
C THR A 153 5.68 0.37 2.60
N THR A 154 4.84 -0.45 3.24
CA THR A 154 5.28 -1.44 4.22
C THR A 154 4.98 -2.85 3.72
N PRO A 155 6.01 -3.65 3.40
CA PRO A 155 5.83 -5.01 2.91
C PRO A 155 5.52 -6.00 4.04
N ARG A 156 5.21 -7.23 3.62
CA ARG A 156 5.43 -8.43 4.41
C ARG A 156 6.60 -9.20 3.80
N TYR A 157 7.31 -9.93 4.64
CA TYR A 157 8.57 -10.54 4.26
C TYR A 157 8.74 -11.94 4.86
N VAL A 158 9.68 -12.65 4.29
CA VAL A 158 10.31 -13.84 4.86
C VAL A 158 11.82 -13.70 4.73
N GLU A 159 12.56 -14.10 5.76
CA GLU A 159 14.02 -14.20 5.70
C GLU A 159 14.40 -15.38 4.81
N ILE A 160 15.37 -15.17 3.93
CA ILE A 160 15.88 -16.18 3.03
C ILE A 160 16.85 -17.07 3.79
N ILE A 161 16.61 -18.38 3.72
CA ILE A 161 17.53 -19.40 4.19
C ILE A 161 17.92 -20.18 2.95
N ASP A 162 19.16 -19.97 2.48
CA ASP A 162 19.77 -20.74 1.42
C ASP A 162 20.14 -22.11 1.99
N THR A 163 19.53 -23.16 1.44
CA THR A 163 19.72 -24.55 1.89
C THR A 163 20.55 -25.31 0.88
N VAL A 164 21.84 -25.37 1.12
CA VAL A 164 22.79 -26.16 0.31
C VAL A 164 22.82 -27.62 0.79
#